data_ad603c6e177c84c6e78bed2c7e246613
#
_entry.id   ad603c6e177c84c6e78bed2c7e246613
#
_cell.length_a   1.000
_cell.length_b   1.000
_cell.length_c   1.000
_cell.angle_alpha   90.00
_cell.angle_beta   90.00
_cell.angle_gamma   90.00
#
_symmetry.space_group_name_H-M   'P 1'
#
loop_
_entity.id
_entity.type
_entity.pdbx_description
1 polymer ?
#
loop_
_entity_poly.entity_id
_entity_poly.type
_entity_poly.pdbx_seq_one_letter_code
_entity_poly.pdbx_strand_id
1 'polypeptide(L)'
;RQMCIRDRNIRAMQEGELCFGNEPLLRVEAPLIQAQLIETILLNIVNFHTLITTKASRIRQVAPQDTLMEFGTRRAQEIDAAVWGARAAYIGGFDSTSNVRAGKLFGIPVSGTHAHALVQTYGDEYKAFKIYAERHKNCVFLVDTFHTLKSGVPTAIKVAKELGDSINFIGIRLDSGDIAYLSKKARRMLDDAGFKDAKIIASNDLDEQTITSLKAQGAKVDSWGIGTKLITGYDQPALGAVYKLVAVENNEGEYVDRIKLSNNAEKVTTPGKKKVYRIINTKTGKAEGDYITLEHENPNKEKPLKMFHPVHTYKMKHVKHFEAIDLHHSIFENGKLVYDLPSEKETQDYLKQSLSQLWEENKRYLNPQEYPVDLSTSCWNNKQKRILEVTEHVKEMEEDND
;
A
#
# COMPACT_ATOMS: atom_id res chain seq x y z
N ARG A 1 -3.53 -14.76 -25.08
CA ARG A 1 -2.44 -15.63 -25.57
C ARG A 1 -1.73 -16.15 -24.33
N GLN A 2 -1.90 -17.43 -24.05
CA GLN A 2 -1.11 -18.11 -23.03
C GLN A 2 0.36 -18.01 -23.45
N MET A 3 1.13 -17.16 -22.78
CA MET A 3 2.58 -17.37 -22.75
C MET A 3 2.76 -18.74 -22.10
N CYS A 4 3.28 -19.70 -22.86
CA CYS A 4 3.53 -21.05 -22.39
C CYS A 4 4.51 -21.00 -21.24
N ILE A 5 3.99 -20.97 -20.03
CA ILE A 5 4.73 -21.09 -18.78
C ILE A 5 4.66 -22.57 -18.40
N ARG A 6 5.25 -23.42 -19.22
CA ARG A 6 5.45 -24.82 -18.85
C ARG A 6 6.69 -24.91 -17.97
N ASP A 7 6.59 -25.66 -16.88
CA ASP A 7 7.69 -26.00 -15.96
C ASP A 7 8.27 -24.85 -15.13
N ARG A 8 7.39 -24.07 -14.48
CA ARG A 8 7.78 -22.99 -13.55
C ARG A 8 7.16 -23.17 -12.19
N ASN A 9 7.94 -22.78 -11.19
CA ASN A 9 7.44 -22.58 -9.84
C ASN A 9 7.59 -21.09 -9.49
N ILE A 10 6.54 -20.51 -8.95
CA ILE A 10 6.57 -19.16 -8.41
C ILE A 10 6.06 -19.21 -6.99
N ARG A 11 6.89 -18.73 -6.08
CA ARG A 11 6.51 -18.48 -4.70
C ARG A 11 6.56 -16.98 -4.46
N ALA A 12 5.57 -16.46 -3.76
CA ALA A 12 5.47 -15.03 -3.47
C ALA A 12 4.80 -14.78 -2.13
N MET A 13 5.06 -13.60 -1.56
CA MET A 13 4.23 -13.07 -0.50
C MET A 13 2.82 -12.85 -1.03
N GLN A 14 1.80 -13.09 -0.20
CA GLN A 14 0.44 -12.83 -0.63
C GLN A 14 0.18 -11.32 -0.72
N GLU A 15 -0.76 -10.92 -1.56
CA GLU A 15 -1.15 -9.52 -1.70
C GLU A 15 -1.72 -8.98 -0.37
N GLY A 16 -1.32 -7.77 0.00
CA GLY A 16 -1.65 -7.19 1.31
C GLY A 16 -0.63 -7.50 2.42
N GLU A 17 0.39 -8.35 2.15
CA GLU A 17 1.47 -8.58 3.11
C GLU A 17 2.36 -7.35 3.25
N LEU A 18 2.81 -7.09 4.48
CA LEU A 18 3.82 -6.09 4.75
C LEU A 18 5.19 -6.61 4.33
N CYS A 19 5.93 -5.77 3.61
CA CYS A 19 7.29 -6.09 3.21
C CYS A 19 8.22 -4.93 3.48
N PHE A 20 9.49 -5.24 3.69
CA PHE A 20 10.52 -4.27 4.03
C PHE A 20 11.69 -4.35 3.05
N GLY A 21 12.59 -3.39 3.11
CA GLY A 21 13.76 -3.38 2.24
C GLY A 21 14.61 -4.65 2.37
N ASN A 22 15.19 -5.10 1.24
CA ASN A 22 16.06 -6.28 1.12
C ASN A 22 15.37 -7.66 1.27
N GLU A 23 14.06 -7.72 1.37
CA GLU A 23 13.33 -8.98 1.35
C GLU A 23 13.09 -9.50 -0.07
N PRO A 24 13.25 -10.80 -0.32
CA PRO A 24 12.77 -11.43 -1.54
C PRO A 24 11.24 -11.56 -1.50
N LEU A 25 10.53 -10.65 -2.19
CA LEU A 25 9.06 -10.65 -2.24
C LEU A 25 8.51 -11.81 -3.07
N LEU A 26 9.29 -12.24 -4.07
CA LEU A 26 8.89 -13.22 -5.04
C LEU A 26 10.11 -14.02 -5.51
N ARG A 27 9.93 -15.33 -5.67
CA ARG A 27 10.93 -16.26 -6.21
C ARG A 27 10.37 -16.96 -7.44
N VAL A 28 11.12 -16.87 -8.54
CA VAL A 28 10.82 -17.54 -9.79
C VAL A 28 11.83 -18.64 -10.04
N GLU A 29 11.37 -19.85 -10.27
CA GLU A 29 12.17 -20.99 -10.72
C GLU A 29 11.67 -21.41 -12.10
N ALA A 30 12.46 -21.14 -13.15
CA ALA A 30 12.06 -21.34 -14.53
C ALA A 30 13.29 -21.43 -15.44
N PRO A 31 13.14 -21.94 -16.69
CA PRO A 31 14.17 -21.82 -17.71
C PRO A 31 14.64 -20.36 -17.85
N LEU A 32 15.95 -20.14 -17.95
CA LEU A 32 16.59 -18.82 -17.84
C LEU A 32 15.95 -17.77 -18.75
N ILE A 33 15.74 -18.07 -20.02
CA ILE A 33 15.13 -17.14 -20.99
C ILE A 33 13.73 -16.70 -20.51
N GLN A 34 12.93 -17.65 -20.06
CA GLN A 34 11.58 -17.36 -19.60
C GLN A 34 11.57 -16.56 -18.31
N ALA A 35 12.47 -16.88 -17.38
CA ALA A 35 12.63 -16.12 -16.15
C ALA A 35 13.01 -14.65 -16.42
N GLN A 36 13.84 -14.41 -17.44
CA GLN A 36 14.26 -13.05 -17.81
C GLN A 36 13.15 -12.25 -18.50
N LEU A 37 12.33 -12.89 -19.34
CA LEU A 37 11.25 -12.21 -20.09
C LEU A 37 10.15 -11.59 -19.18
N ILE A 38 9.94 -12.15 -17.99
CA ILE A 38 8.89 -11.67 -17.08
C ILE A 38 9.36 -10.57 -16.13
N GLU A 39 10.66 -10.29 -16.05
CA GLU A 39 11.26 -9.32 -15.13
C GLU A 39 10.54 -7.97 -15.14
N THR A 40 10.48 -7.33 -16.30
CA THR A 40 9.96 -5.96 -16.42
C THR A 40 8.48 -5.88 -16.00
N ILE A 41 7.66 -6.83 -16.40
CA ILE A 41 6.23 -6.85 -16.05
C ILE A 41 6.04 -7.07 -14.56
N LEU A 42 6.76 -8.01 -13.95
CA LEU A 42 6.68 -8.26 -12.50
C LEU A 42 7.10 -7.04 -11.71
N LEU A 43 8.23 -6.43 -12.06
CA LEU A 43 8.71 -5.23 -11.37
C LEU A 43 7.75 -4.07 -11.50
N ASN A 44 7.19 -3.84 -12.69
CA ASN A 44 6.23 -2.76 -12.93
C ASN A 44 4.97 -2.91 -12.08
N ILE A 45 4.36 -4.11 -12.07
CA ILE A 45 3.15 -4.40 -11.29
C ILE A 45 3.44 -4.28 -9.80
N VAL A 46 4.45 -4.96 -9.29
CA VAL A 46 4.79 -4.94 -7.86
C VAL A 46 5.11 -3.53 -7.39
N ASN A 47 5.92 -2.79 -8.17
CA ASN A 47 6.30 -1.42 -7.83
C ASN A 47 5.08 -0.49 -7.70
N PHE A 48 4.23 -0.44 -8.72
CA PHE A 48 3.08 0.47 -8.75
C PHE A 48 2.05 0.15 -7.66
N HIS A 49 1.64 -1.12 -7.56
CA HIS A 49 0.61 -1.51 -6.58
C HIS A 49 1.10 -1.33 -5.14
N THR A 50 2.33 -1.73 -4.84
CA THR A 50 2.93 -1.55 -3.51
C THR A 50 3.01 -0.07 -3.14
N LEU A 51 3.43 0.79 -4.08
CA LEU A 51 3.55 2.22 -3.86
C LEU A 51 2.21 2.86 -3.47
N ILE A 52 1.16 2.60 -4.26
CA ILE A 52 -0.17 3.19 -4.02
C ILE A 52 -0.81 2.59 -2.76
N THR A 53 -0.72 1.27 -2.56
CA THR A 53 -1.25 0.62 -1.34
C THR A 53 -0.56 1.15 -0.08
N THR A 54 0.76 1.35 -0.12
CA THR A 54 1.52 1.92 1.00
C THR A 54 1.08 3.34 1.31
N LYS A 55 0.91 4.20 0.28
CA LYS A 55 0.41 5.57 0.44
C LYS A 55 -0.99 5.58 1.06
N ALA A 56 -1.89 4.74 0.54
CA ALA A 56 -3.24 4.59 1.07
C ALA A 56 -3.25 4.13 2.53
N SER A 57 -2.43 3.13 2.87
CA SER A 57 -2.30 2.61 4.23
C SER A 57 -1.80 3.67 5.22
N ARG A 58 -0.83 4.51 4.82
CA ARG A 58 -0.36 5.65 5.64
C ARG A 58 -1.46 6.66 5.91
N ILE A 59 -2.27 6.98 4.89
CA ILE A 59 -3.43 7.86 5.04
C ILE A 59 -4.46 7.24 6.00
N ARG A 60 -4.75 5.94 5.88
CA ARG A 60 -5.67 5.23 6.79
C ARG A 60 -5.18 5.28 8.24
N GLN A 61 -3.89 5.21 8.50
CA GLN A 61 -3.35 5.27 9.86
C GLN A 61 -3.61 6.62 10.56
N VAL A 62 -3.60 7.73 9.83
CA VAL A 62 -3.90 9.07 10.39
C VAL A 62 -5.41 9.38 10.44
N ALA A 63 -6.21 8.58 9.74
CA ALA A 63 -7.67 8.71 9.67
C ALA A 63 -8.37 7.36 9.94
N PRO A 64 -8.12 6.70 11.11
CA PRO A 64 -8.51 5.30 11.33
C PRO A 64 -10.02 5.09 11.38
N GLN A 65 -10.80 6.09 11.76
CA GLN A 65 -12.26 6.04 11.91
C GLN A 65 -13.02 6.82 10.82
N ASP A 66 -12.31 7.60 10.03
CA ASP A 66 -12.93 8.49 9.03
C ASP A 66 -13.20 7.70 7.74
N THR A 67 -14.18 8.15 6.96
CA THR A 67 -14.41 7.59 5.63
C THR A 67 -13.37 8.14 4.65
N LEU A 68 -12.69 7.25 3.93
CA LEU A 68 -11.71 7.58 2.90
C LEU A 68 -12.22 7.23 1.51
N MET A 69 -12.26 8.23 0.61
CA MET A 69 -12.74 8.08 -0.76
C MET A 69 -11.61 8.41 -1.74
N GLU A 70 -11.36 7.50 -2.68
CA GLU A 70 -10.37 7.69 -3.75
C GLU A 70 -10.98 8.56 -4.87
N PHE A 71 -10.39 9.72 -5.12
CA PHE A 71 -10.82 10.71 -6.13
C PHE A 71 -9.73 11.07 -7.14
N GLY A 72 -8.80 10.17 -7.40
CA GLY A 72 -7.58 10.42 -8.15
C GLY A 72 -7.64 10.14 -9.66
N THR A 73 -8.71 9.55 -10.18
CA THR A 73 -8.78 9.06 -11.59
C THR A 73 -8.23 10.07 -12.61
N ARG A 74 -8.60 11.34 -12.52
CA ARG A 74 -8.17 12.40 -13.47
C ARG A 74 -6.70 12.82 -13.33
N ARG A 75 -5.99 12.34 -12.32
CA ARG A 75 -4.60 12.69 -11.98
C ARG A 75 -3.62 11.54 -12.15
N ALA A 76 -4.13 10.33 -12.35
CA ALA A 76 -3.29 9.16 -12.60
C ALA A 76 -2.51 9.31 -13.91
N GLN A 77 -1.35 8.65 -13.97
CA GLN A 77 -0.53 8.58 -15.17
C GLN A 77 -1.10 7.49 -16.10
N GLU A 78 -2.18 7.79 -16.78
CA GLU A 78 -2.87 6.90 -17.71
C GLU A 78 -4.12 6.22 -17.09
N ILE A 79 -5.00 5.72 -17.97
CA ILE A 79 -6.33 5.17 -17.59
C ILE A 79 -6.20 3.87 -16.80
N ASP A 80 -5.28 2.99 -17.19
CA ASP A 80 -5.07 1.72 -16.47
C ASP A 80 -4.46 1.96 -15.08
N ALA A 81 -3.54 2.93 -14.95
CA ALA A 81 -3.04 3.37 -13.65
C ALA A 81 -4.17 3.89 -12.75
N ALA A 82 -5.16 4.60 -13.30
CA ALA A 82 -6.32 5.05 -12.52
C ALA A 82 -7.16 3.87 -11.99
N VAL A 83 -7.38 2.84 -12.80
CA VAL A 83 -8.18 1.67 -12.42
C VAL A 83 -7.46 0.80 -11.38
N TRP A 84 -6.20 0.47 -11.65
CA TRP A 84 -5.39 -0.35 -10.74
C TRP A 84 -5.00 0.40 -9.47
N GLY A 85 -4.78 1.71 -9.58
CA GLY A 85 -4.52 2.57 -8.43
C GLY A 85 -5.72 2.69 -7.50
N ALA A 86 -6.94 2.76 -8.03
CA ALA A 86 -8.17 2.71 -7.23
C ALA A 86 -8.30 1.38 -6.47
N ARG A 87 -7.95 0.25 -7.11
CA ARG A 87 -7.89 -1.06 -6.45
C ARG A 87 -6.83 -1.09 -5.34
N ALA A 88 -5.62 -0.63 -5.63
CA ALA A 88 -4.54 -0.57 -4.66
C ALA A 88 -4.87 0.34 -3.46
N ALA A 89 -5.56 1.46 -3.69
CA ALA A 89 -6.04 2.33 -2.63
C ALA A 89 -7.08 1.64 -1.74
N TYR A 90 -8.01 0.88 -2.33
CA TYR A 90 -8.99 0.11 -1.57
C TYR A 90 -8.32 -0.93 -0.69
N ILE A 91 -7.38 -1.71 -1.23
CA ILE A 91 -6.58 -2.67 -0.44
C ILE A 91 -5.84 -1.94 0.69
N GLY A 92 -5.29 -0.75 0.43
CA GLY A 92 -4.61 0.10 1.42
C GLY A 92 -5.52 0.69 2.50
N GLY A 93 -6.83 0.41 2.45
CA GLY A 93 -7.78 0.77 3.49
C GLY A 93 -8.74 1.90 3.13
N PHE A 94 -8.85 2.32 1.86
CA PHE A 94 -9.91 3.22 1.43
C PHE A 94 -11.27 2.50 1.38
N ASP A 95 -12.34 3.24 1.64
CA ASP A 95 -13.69 2.67 1.74
C ASP A 95 -14.41 2.63 0.39
N SER A 96 -14.05 3.53 -0.53
CA SER A 96 -14.71 3.65 -1.84
C SER A 96 -13.84 4.38 -2.86
N THR A 97 -14.27 4.33 -4.13
CA THR A 97 -13.65 5.06 -5.24
C THR A 97 -14.69 5.80 -6.06
N SER A 98 -14.28 6.91 -6.69
CA SER A 98 -15.07 7.56 -7.75
C SER A 98 -14.91 6.89 -9.12
N ASN A 99 -14.01 5.92 -9.27
CA ASN A 99 -13.74 5.21 -10.50
C ASN A 99 -14.76 4.07 -10.71
N VAL A 100 -15.80 4.35 -11.47
CA VAL A 100 -16.89 3.40 -11.76
C VAL A 100 -16.37 2.12 -12.44
N ARG A 101 -15.32 2.22 -13.29
CA ARG A 101 -14.71 1.05 -13.93
C ARG A 101 -14.04 0.14 -12.91
N ALA A 102 -13.29 0.71 -11.96
CA ALA A 102 -12.70 -0.04 -10.86
C ALA A 102 -13.76 -0.69 -9.98
N GLY A 103 -14.82 0.05 -9.63
CA GLY A 103 -15.95 -0.49 -8.88
C GLY A 103 -16.58 -1.70 -9.57
N LYS A 104 -16.79 -1.63 -10.89
CA LYS A 104 -17.37 -2.73 -11.67
C LYS A 104 -16.43 -3.94 -11.77
N LEU A 105 -15.14 -3.71 -11.95
CA LEU A 105 -14.16 -4.79 -12.14
C LEU A 105 -13.83 -5.54 -10.85
N PHE A 106 -13.73 -4.82 -9.74
CA PHE A 106 -13.20 -5.33 -8.47
C PHE A 106 -14.23 -5.37 -7.33
N GLY A 107 -15.49 -5.01 -7.60
CA GLY A 107 -16.52 -4.99 -6.56
C GLY A 107 -16.33 -3.91 -5.50
N ILE A 108 -15.50 -2.89 -5.76
CA ILE A 108 -15.23 -1.80 -4.82
C ILE A 108 -16.45 -0.87 -4.73
N PRO A 109 -16.88 -0.44 -3.53
CA PRO A 109 -17.96 0.53 -3.39
C PRO A 109 -17.66 1.82 -4.16
N VAL A 110 -18.65 2.32 -4.91
CA VAL A 110 -18.52 3.55 -5.66
C VAL A 110 -19.18 4.70 -4.92
N SER A 111 -18.48 5.80 -4.77
CA SER A 111 -19.03 7.02 -4.19
C SER A 111 -18.52 8.27 -4.91
N GLY A 112 -19.28 9.36 -4.77
CA GLY A 112 -18.91 10.64 -5.36
C GLY A 112 -19.96 11.69 -5.04
N THR A 113 -19.69 12.94 -5.46
CA THR A 113 -20.58 14.08 -5.29
C THR A 113 -20.71 14.80 -6.63
N HIS A 114 -21.64 15.76 -6.73
CA HIS A 114 -21.66 16.64 -7.89
C HIS A 114 -20.43 17.56 -7.93
N ALA A 115 -20.14 18.11 -9.11
CA ALA A 115 -19.03 19.02 -9.32
C ALA A 115 -19.50 20.51 -9.28
N HIS A 116 -18.53 21.43 -9.13
CA HIS A 116 -18.79 22.88 -9.25
C HIS A 116 -19.49 23.27 -10.55
N ALA A 117 -19.20 22.57 -11.65
CA ALA A 117 -19.83 22.78 -12.94
C ALA A 117 -21.36 22.69 -12.89
N LEU A 118 -21.93 21.82 -12.05
CA LEU A 118 -23.38 21.76 -11.85
C LEU A 118 -23.91 23.11 -11.32
N VAL A 119 -23.29 23.64 -10.28
CA VAL A 119 -23.70 24.92 -9.69
C VAL A 119 -23.52 26.07 -10.67
N GLN A 120 -22.39 26.09 -11.37
CA GLN A 120 -22.08 27.10 -12.39
C GLN A 120 -23.07 27.08 -13.57
N THR A 121 -23.53 25.89 -13.99
CA THR A 121 -24.51 25.73 -15.08
C THR A 121 -25.82 26.46 -14.75
N TYR A 122 -26.26 26.43 -13.51
CA TYR A 122 -27.48 27.11 -13.09
C TYR A 122 -27.24 28.55 -12.62
N GLY A 123 -25.98 28.94 -12.33
CA GLY A 123 -25.62 30.24 -11.77
C GLY A 123 -26.23 30.54 -10.40
N ASP A 124 -26.85 29.56 -9.77
CA ASP A 124 -27.61 29.68 -8.53
C ASP A 124 -27.49 28.37 -7.73
N GLU A 125 -26.95 28.47 -6.51
CA GLU A 125 -26.74 27.30 -5.63
C GLU A 125 -28.06 26.63 -5.23
N TYR A 126 -29.11 27.42 -4.94
CA TYR A 126 -30.40 26.88 -4.52
C TYR A 126 -31.04 26.04 -5.64
N LYS A 127 -31.06 26.56 -6.85
CA LYS A 127 -31.59 25.85 -8.01
C LYS A 127 -30.80 24.58 -8.31
N ALA A 128 -29.47 24.68 -8.28
CA ALA A 128 -28.60 23.54 -8.52
C ALA A 128 -28.79 22.41 -7.49
N PHE A 129 -28.81 22.76 -6.19
CA PHE A 129 -28.98 21.78 -5.11
C PHE A 129 -30.38 21.14 -5.15
N LYS A 130 -31.41 21.92 -5.43
CA LYS A 130 -32.77 21.40 -5.54
C LYS A 130 -32.95 20.42 -6.69
N ILE A 131 -32.47 20.75 -7.88
CA ILE A 131 -32.51 19.86 -9.04
C ILE A 131 -31.67 18.59 -8.80
N TYR A 132 -30.49 18.72 -8.16
CA TYR A 132 -29.70 17.56 -7.79
C TYR A 132 -30.45 16.65 -6.81
N ALA A 133 -31.06 17.22 -5.79
CA ALA A 133 -31.83 16.50 -4.78
C ALA A 133 -33.09 15.80 -5.33
N GLU A 134 -33.73 16.38 -6.35
CA GLU A 134 -34.87 15.74 -7.03
C GLU A 134 -34.49 14.44 -7.78
N ARG A 135 -33.21 14.28 -8.14
CA ARG A 135 -32.68 13.13 -8.88
C ARG A 135 -31.93 12.14 -8.00
N HIS A 136 -31.47 12.57 -6.85
CA HIS A 136 -30.64 11.77 -5.94
C HIS A 136 -31.19 11.80 -4.53
N LYS A 137 -31.64 10.64 -4.03
CA LYS A 137 -32.14 10.54 -2.65
C LYS A 137 -31.04 10.83 -1.62
N ASN A 138 -29.82 10.35 -1.85
CA ASN A 138 -28.67 10.59 -0.97
C ASN A 138 -27.91 11.84 -1.44
N CYS A 139 -27.98 12.91 -0.68
CA CYS A 139 -27.46 14.21 -1.07
C CYS A 139 -26.27 14.66 -0.24
N VAL A 140 -25.17 14.96 -0.94
CA VAL A 140 -24.06 15.75 -0.44
C VAL A 140 -23.94 16.99 -1.32
N PHE A 141 -24.05 18.18 -0.74
CA PHE A 141 -23.96 19.44 -1.48
C PHE A 141 -22.54 20.01 -1.43
N LEU A 142 -21.98 20.34 -2.59
CA LEU A 142 -20.67 21.03 -2.73
C LEU A 142 -20.91 22.51 -2.56
N VAL A 143 -20.44 23.09 -1.43
CA VAL A 143 -20.92 24.40 -0.92
C VAL A 143 -19.93 25.55 -1.09
N ASP A 144 -18.83 25.33 -1.79
CA ASP A 144 -17.77 26.31 -1.95
C ASP A 144 -17.60 26.81 -3.39
N THR A 145 -18.67 26.75 -4.20
CA THR A 145 -18.64 27.27 -5.57
C THR A 145 -18.52 28.80 -5.62
N PHE A 146 -19.25 29.52 -4.77
CA PHE A 146 -19.21 30.98 -4.68
C PHE A 146 -18.67 31.44 -3.33
N HIS A 147 -19.45 31.30 -2.26
CA HIS A 147 -19.00 31.67 -0.92
C HIS A 147 -19.52 30.67 0.13
N THR A 148 -18.62 29.86 0.64
CA THR A 148 -18.94 28.73 1.53
C THR A 148 -19.89 29.08 2.67
N LEU A 149 -19.54 30.09 3.50
CA LEU A 149 -20.29 30.42 4.74
C LEU A 149 -21.44 31.38 4.55
N LYS A 150 -21.41 32.25 3.49
CA LYS A 150 -22.46 33.26 3.26
C LYS A 150 -23.56 32.76 2.33
N SER A 151 -23.27 31.85 1.42
CA SER A 151 -24.24 31.32 0.47
C SER A 151 -24.34 29.80 0.46
N GLY A 152 -23.25 29.07 0.26
CA GLY A 152 -23.28 27.63 0.05
C GLY A 152 -23.89 26.83 1.21
N VAL A 153 -23.34 26.96 2.43
CA VAL A 153 -23.86 26.23 3.62
C VAL A 153 -25.27 26.66 3.97
N PRO A 154 -25.61 27.97 4.02
CA PRO A 154 -26.99 28.40 4.25
C PRO A 154 -27.97 27.84 3.22
N THR A 155 -27.60 27.84 1.94
CA THR A 155 -28.43 27.30 0.86
C THR A 155 -28.61 25.80 0.96
N ALA A 156 -27.55 25.03 1.30
CA ALA A 156 -27.64 23.60 1.55
C ALA A 156 -28.62 23.28 2.68
N ILE A 157 -28.55 24.02 3.80
CA ILE A 157 -29.45 23.91 4.93
C ILE A 157 -30.90 24.23 4.52
N LYS A 158 -31.10 25.29 3.74
CA LYS A 158 -32.42 25.70 3.25
C LYS A 158 -33.05 24.60 2.41
N VAL A 159 -32.33 24.08 1.42
CA VAL A 159 -32.82 22.99 0.55
C VAL A 159 -33.12 21.72 1.35
N ALA A 160 -32.22 21.35 2.27
CA ALA A 160 -32.41 20.18 3.11
C ALA A 160 -33.67 20.30 4.00
N LYS A 161 -33.96 21.49 4.57
CA LYS A 161 -35.16 21.73 5.34
C LYS A 161 -36.44 21.69 4.50
N GLU A 162 -36.40 22.28 3.30
CA GLU A 162 -37.54 22.29 2.38
C GLU A 162 -37.96 20.91 1.90
N LEU A 163 -36.94 20.06 1.60
CA LEU A 163 -37.20 18.74 1.07
C LEU A 163 -37.43 17.68 2.17
N GLY A 164 -36.98 17.94 3.39
CA GLY A 164 -37.23 17.09 4.56
C GLY A 164 -36.97 15.61 4.27
N ASP A 165 -37.95 14.78 4.61
CA ASP A 165 -37.87 13.32 4.47
C ASP A 165 -37.92 12.82 3.03
N SER A 166 -38.10 13.69 2.02
CA SER A 166 -38.02 13.31 0.60
C SER A 166 -36.59 13.00 0.15
N ILE A 167 -35.62 13.47 0.90
CA ILE A 167 -34.20 13.21 0.66
C ILE A 167 -33.51 12.73 1.93
N ASN A 168 -32.40 11.99 1.75
CA ASN A 168 -31.43 11.74 2.81
C ASN A 168 -30.29 12.76 2.67
N PHE A 169 -30.36 13.84 3.46
CA PHE A 169 -29.29 14.84 3.48
C PHE A 169 -28.09 14.28 4.26
N ILE A 170 -27.12 13.71 3.54
CA ILE A 170 -25.91 13.14 4.13
C ILE A 170 -25.00 14.24 4.67
N GLY A 171 -24.89 15.40 3.97
CA GLY A 171 -24.02 16.47 4.41
C GLY A 171 -23.53 17.41 3.32
N ILE A 172 -22.40 18.02 3.56
CA ILE A 172 -21.76 19.00 2.68
C ILE A 172 -20.32 18.60 2.32
N ARG A 173 -19.84 19.11 1.19
CA ARG A 173 -18.45 18.98 0.77
C ARG A 173 -17.77 20.34 0.68
N LEU A 174 -16.53 20.39 1.21
CA LEU A 174 -15.58 21.51 1.14
C LEU A 174 -14.40 21.09 0.28
N ASP A 175 -14.11 21.80 -0.79
CA ASP A 175 -13.05 21.48 -1.76
C ASP A 175 -11.94 22.55 -1.81
N SER A 176 -12.11 23.65 -1.09
CA SER A 176 -11.20 24.80 -1.15
C SER A 176 -11.16 25.62 0.14
N GLY A 177 -10.16 26.49 0.23
CA GLY A 177 -9.97 27.42 1.35
C GLY A 177 -9.38 26.77 2.60
N ASP A 178 -9.49 27.45 3.74
CA ASP A 178 -9.05 26.95 5.04
C ASP A 178 -10.05 25.93 5.58
N ILE A 179 -9.79 24.64 5.32
CA ILE A 179 -10.67 23.53 5.69
C ILE A 179 -10.87 23.47 7.21
N ALA A 180 -9.85 23.75 8.02
CA ALA A 180 -9.99 23.72 9.47
C ALA A 180 -10.94 24.80 9.98
N TYR A 181 -10.82 26.03 9.46
CA TYR A 181 -11.71 27.12 9.80
C TYR A 181 -13.13 26.90 9.26
N LEU A 182 -13.25 26.55 7.98
CA LEU A 182 -14.52 26.40 7.29
C LEU A 182 -15.34 25.24 7.89
N SER A 183 -14.71 24.09 8.16
CA SER A 183 -15.41 22.93 8.74
C SER A 183 -15.95 23.22 10.15
N LYS A 184 -15.18 23.93 10.99
CA LYS A 184 -15.66 24.35 12.33
C LYS A 184 -16.86 25.28 12.27
N LYS A 185 -16.85 26.24 11.32
CA LYS A 185 -17.98 27.16 11.13
C LYS A 185 -19.19 26.45 10.53
N ALA A 186 -18.98 25.66 9.48
CA ALA A 186 -20.05 24.89 8.85
C ALA A 186 -20.70 23.89 9.83
N ARG A 187 -19.91 23.23 10.69
CA ARG A 187 -20.45 22.33 11.72
C ARG A 187 -21.41 23.04 12.66
N ARG A 188 -21.04 24.22 13.17
CA ARG A 188 -21.94 25.04 14.01
C ARG A 188 -23.25 25.39 13.28
N MET A 189 -23.14 25.84 12.02
CA MET A 189 -24.33 26.21 11.24
C MET A 189 -25.26 25.01 11.01
N LEU A 190 -24.69 23.80 10.75
CA LEU A 190 -25.46 22.58 10.60
C LEU A 190 -26.13 22.16 11.93
N ASP A 191 -25.39 22.25 13.04
CA ASP A 191 -25.89 21.91 14.38
C ASP A 191 -27.04 22.85 14.80
N ASP A 192 -26.85 24.16 14.63
CA ASP A 192 -27.84 25.20 14.91
C ASP A 192 -29.13 25.04 14.07
N ALA A 193 -28.98 24.48 12.86
CA ALA A 193 -30.07 24.17 11.96
C ALA A 193 -30.78 22.83 12.26
N GLY A 194 -30.26 22.02 13.21
CA GLY A 194 -30.79 20.72 13.61
C GLY A 194 -30.16 19.52 12.89
N PHE A 195 -29.20 19.72 12.00
CA PHE A 195 -28.51 18.65 11.23
C PHE A 195 -27.23 18.16 11.93
N LYS A 196 -27.37 17.66 13.16
CA LYS A 196 -26.24 17.19 13.99
C LYS A 196 -25.51 15.99 13.40
N ASP A 197 -26.22 15.13 12.66
CA ASP A 197 -25.68 13.93 12.06
C ASP A 197 -25.12 14.14 10.64
N ALA A 198 -25.35 15.32 10.05
CA ALA A 198 -24.86 15.65 8.71
C ALA A 198 -23.32 15.64 8.70
N LYS A 199 -22.75 15.00 7.68
CA LYS A 199 -21.32 14.83 7.53
C LYS A 199 -20.67 16.01 6.83
N ILE A 200 -19.42 16.29 7.17
CA ILE A 200 -18.58 17.23 6.45
C ILE A 200 -17.49 16.44 5.72
N ILE A 201 -17.52 16.52 4.41
CA ILE A 201 -16.54 15.90 3.52
C ILE A 201 -15.53 16.97 3.12
N ALA A 202 -14.24 16.69 3.26
CA ALA A 202 -13.17 17.55 2.75
C ALA A 202 -12.46 16.87 1.57
N SER A 203 -12.06 17.67 0.59
CA SER A 203 -11.26 17.25 -0.55
C SER A 203 -10.25 18.34 -0.91
N ASN A 204 -9.42 18.13 -1.94
CA ASN A 204 -8.32 19.00 -2.37
C ASN A 204 -6.98 18.65 -1.70
N ASP A 205 -5.96 18.41 -2.49
CA ASP A 205 -4.52 18.19 -2.17
C ASP A 205 -4.19 17.57 -0.79
N LEU A 206 -5.02 16.61 -0.39
CA LEU A 206 -4.93 15.93 0.90
C LEU A 206 -3.92 14.78 0.86
N ASP A 207 -3.20 14.64 1.95
CA ASP A 207 -2.31 13.52 2.27
C ASP A 207 -2.28 13.29 3.78
N GLU A 208 -1.49 12.32 4.24
CA GLU A 208 -1.35 12.00 5.67
C GLU A 208 -0.83 13.18 6.51
N GLN A 209 0.05 14.02 5.95
CA GLN A 209 0.56 15.21 6.66
C GLN A 209 -0.52 16.27 6.80
N THR A 210 -1.21 16.58 5.72
CA THR A 210 -2.28 17.57 5.68
C THR A 210 -3.43 17.17 6.59
N ILE A 211 -3.86 15.89 6.55
CA ILE A 211 -4.93 15.37 7.42
C ILE A 211 -4.52 15.45 8.89
N THR A 212 -3.29 15.04 9.22
CA THR A 212 -2.77 15.14 10.60
C THR A 212 -2.80 16.60 11.09
N SER A 213 -2.35 17.54 10.27
CA SER A 213 -2.35 18.97 10.59
C SER A 213 -3.77 19.51 10.78
N LEU A 214 -4.70 19.18 9.88
CA LEU A 214 -6.10 19.63 9.98
C LEU A 214 -6.77 19.08 11.25
N LYS A 215 -6.54 17.81 11.59
CA LYS A 215 -7.06 17.21 12.83
C LYS A 215 -6.47 17.89 14.07
N ALA A 216 -5.16 18.17 14.09
CA ALA A 216 -4.53 18.91 15.19
C ALA A 216 -5.09 20.33 15.35
N GLN A 217 -5.52 20.98 14.27
CA GLN A 217 -6.20 22.28 14.29
C GLN A 217 -7.68 22.18 14.71
N GLY A 218 -8.20 20.98 14.96
CA GLY A 218 -9.58 20.74 15.38
C GLY A 218 -10.60 20.81 14.24
N ALA A 219 -10.20 20.54 13.00
CA ALA A 219 -11.11 20.43 11.85
C ALA A 219 -12.25 19.43 12.17
N LYS A 220 -13.45 19.78 11.72
CA LYS A 220 -14.66 18.96 11.89
C LYS A 220 -15.00 18.27 10.56
N VAL A 221 -14.20 17.30 10.21
CA VAL A 221 -14.30 16.53 8.96
C VAL A 221 -14.54 15.08 9.29
N ASP A 222 -15.54 14.47 8.67
CA ASP A 222 -15.94 13.07 8.86
C ASP A 222 -15.42 12.17 7.74
N SER A 223 -15.19 12.77 6.55
CA SER A 223 -14.81 12.00 5.36
C SER A 223 -13.83 12.79 4.50
N TRP A 224 -12.91 12.09 3.86
CA TRP A 224 -11.83 12.65 3.07
C TRP A 224 -11.87 12.12 1.63
N GLY A 225 -11.99 13.02 0.67
CA GLY A 225 -11.86 12.72 -0.75
C GLY A 225 -10.43 13.01 -1.23
N ILE A 226 -9.64 11.99 -1.48
CA ILE A 226 -8.20 12.11 -1.72
C ILE A 226 -7.88 11.71 -3.16
N GLY A 227 -7.20 12.58 -3.88
CA GLY A 227 -6.94 12.41 -5.30
C GLY A 227 -5.46 12.35 -5.64
N THR A 228 -4.90 13.50 -6.01
CA THR A 228 -3.58 13.65 -6.63
C THR A 228 -2.47 12.93 -5.88
N LYS A 229 -2.28 13.28 -4.61
CA LYS A 229 -1.15 12.78 -3.83
C LYS A 229 -1.20 11.28 -3.54
N LEU A 230 -2.41 10.70 -3.52
CA LEU A 230 -2.60 9.26 -3.41
C LEU A 230 -2.25 8.54 -4.72
N ILE A 231 -2.98 8.87 -5.80
CA ILE A 231 -2.94 8.09 -7.04
C ILE A 231 -1.62 8.21 -7.80
N THR A 232 -0.84 9.25 -7.51
CA THR A 232 0.48 9.45 -8.11
C THR A 232 1.64 8.94 -7.25
N GLY A 233 1.36 8.46 -6.02
CA GLY A 233 2.41 8.14 -5.06
C GLY A 233 3.35 9.33 -4.82
N TYR A 234 2.80 10.54 -4.68
CA TYR A 234 3.45 11.85 -4.83
C TYR A 234 4.84 11.98 -4.18
N ASP A 235 5.04 11.38 -3.04
CA ASP A 235 6.30 11.52 -2.27
C ASP A 235 7.43 10.66 -2.82
N GLN A 236 7.10 9.62 -3.58
CA GLN A 236 8.07 8.66 -4.08
C GLN A 236 7.67 8.14 -5.46
N PRO A 237 8.41 8.48 -6.51
CA PRO A 237 8.02 8.16 -7.88
C PRO A 237 8.12 6.67 -8.21
N ALA A 238 9.00 5.93 -7.52
CA ALA A 238 9.18 4.49 -7.70
C ALA A 238 9.85 3.88 -6.47
N LEU A 239 9.57 2.59 -6.22
CA LEU A 239 10.31 1.79 -5.25
C LEU A 239 11.60 1.25 -5.87
N GLY A 240 12.62 0.99 -5.04
CA GLY A 240 13.90 0.40 -5.48
C GLY A 240 13.83 -1.11 -5.69
N ALA A 241 12.75 -1.62 -6.26
CA ALA A 241 12.58 -3.05 -6.53
C ALA A 241 13.56 -3.53 -7.62
N VAL A 242 14.11 -4.73 -7.44
CA VAL A 242 15.07 -5.35 -8.37
C VAL A 242 14.74 -6.82 -8.59
N TYR A 243 15.12 -7.34 -9.75
CA TYR A 243 15.04 -8.75 -10.08
C TYR A 243 16.47 -9.30 -10.24
N LYS A 244 16.84 -10.34 -9.50
CA LYS A 244 18.21 -10.83 -9.44
C LYS A 244 18.31 -12.34 -9.63
N LEU A 245 19.22 -12.76 -10.49
CA LEU A 245 19.63 -14.16 -10.59
C LEU A 245 20.40 -14.54 -9.32
N VAL A 246 19.95 -15.56 -8.61
CA VAL A 246 20.54 -15.96 -7.33
C VAL A 246 21.03 -17.42 -7.32
N ALA A 247 20.61 -18.24 -8.27
CA ALA A 247 21.09 -19.60 -8.49
C ALA A 247 20.80 -20.05 -9.92
N VAL A 248 21.60 -20.98 -10.45
CA VAL A 248 21.41 -21.64 -11.74
C VAL A 248 21.59 -23.13 -11.55
N GLU A 249 20.73 -23.93 -12.14
CA GLU A 249 20.86 -25.40 -12.17
C GLU A 249 22.00 -25.78 -13.10
N ASN A 250 22.89 -26.66 -12.64
CA ASN A 250 23.97 -27.23 -13.44
C ASN A 250 23.48 -28.47 -14.23
N ASN A 251 24.38 -29.07 -15.02
CA ASN A 251 24.07 -30.23 -15.83
C ASN A 251 23.75 -31.51 -15.01
N GLU A 252 24.04 -31.48 -13.72
CA GLU A 252 23.81 -32.58 -12.78
C GLU A 252 22.48 -32.41 -12.02
N GLY A 253 21.74 -31.33 -12.29
CA GLY A 253 20.47 -31.00 -11.62
C GLY A 253 20.65 -30.31 -10.28
N GLU A 254 21.85 -29.84 -9.95
CA GLU A 254 22.13 -29.14 -8.71
C GLU A 254 22.11 -27.62 -8.91
N TYR A 255 21.57 -26.90 -7.94
CA TYR A 255 21.57 -25.43 -7.95
C TYR A 255 22.90 -24.87 -7.47
N VAL A 256 23.57 -24.15 -8.36
CA VAL A 256 24.81 -23.42 -8.06
C VAL A 256 24.46 -21.94 -7.84
N ASP A 257 24.78 -21.45 -6.65
CA ASP A 257 24.49 -20.07 -6.25
C ASP A 257 25.23 -19.05 -7.11
N ARG A 258 24.56 -17.91 -7.35
CA ARG A 258 25.10 -16.78 -8.10
C ARG A 258 25.00 -15.51 -7.28
N ILE A 259 26.00 -14.65 -7.40
CA ILE A 259 26.07 -13.37 -6.69
C ILE A 259 26.49 -12.26 -7.65
N LYS A 260 25.94 -11.06 -7.42
CA LYS A 260 26.44 -9.83 -8.04
C LYS A 260 27.06 -8.97 -6.95
N LEU A 261 28.33 -8.62 -7.09
CA LEU A 261 29.00 -7.66 -6.22
C LEU A 261 28.59 -6.23 -6.58
N SER A 262 28.70 -5.34 -5.63
CA SER A 262 28.40 -3.91 -5.75
C SER A 262 29.32 -3.12 -4.83
N ASN A 263 29.69 -1.91 -5.23
CA ASN A 263 30.46 -0.97 -4.38
C ASN A 263 29.70 -0.58 -3.11
N ASN A 264 28.38 -0.71 -3.11
CA ASN A 264 27.56 -0.54 -1.90
C ASN A 264 27.24 -1.91 -1.31
N ALA A 265 27.73 -2.17 -0.11
CA ALA A 265 27.57 -3.45 0.59
C ALA A 265 26.08 -3.87 0.77
N GLU A 266 25.19 -2.91 0.97
CA GLU A 266 23.74 -3.16 1.09
C GLU A 266 23.11 -3.64 -0.23
N LYS A 267 23.71 -3.31 -1.37
CA LYS A 267 23.26 -3.71 -2.71
C LYS A 267 23.85 -5.03 -3.20
N VAL A 268 24.74 -5.66 -2.41
CA VAL A 268 25.28 -6.98 -2.74
C VAL A 268 24.19 -8.02 -2.60
N THR A 269 23.92 -8.76 -3.68
CA THR A 269 22.87 -9.77 -3.74
C THR A 269 23.09 -10.86 -2.69
N THR A 270 22.04 -11.34 -2.07
CA THR A 270 22.07 -12.54 -1.21
C THR A 270 21.82 -13.77 -2.10
N PRO A 271 22.80 -14.68 -2.27
CA PRO A 271 22.70 -15.83 -3.18
C PRO A 271 21.79 -16.95 -2.63
N GLY A 272 21.43 -17.89 -3.49
CA GLY A 272 20.73 -19.10 -3.15
C GLY A 272 19.21 -18.97 -3.12
N LYS A 273 18.52 -20.11 -3.03
CA LYS A 273 17.07 -20.21 -2.86
C LYS A 273 16.70 -19.83 -1.44
N LYS A 274 15.87 -18.82 -1.27
CA LYS A 274 15.54 -18.24 0.04
C LYS A 274 14.07 -18.30 0.37
N LYS A 275 13.77 -18.27 1.68
CA LYS A 275 12.46 -18.04 2.28
C LYS A 275 12.53 -16.82 3.19
N VAL A 276 11.39 -16.21 3.42
CA VAL A 276 11.23 -15.14 4.40
C VAL A 276 10.23 -15.59 5.48
N TYR A 277 10.63 -15.46 6.72
CA TYR A 277 9.78 -15.75 7.86
C TYR A 277 9.55 -14.50 8.69
N ARG A 278 8.29 -14.20 9.00
CA ARG A 278 7.96 -13.22 10.04
C ARG A 278 8.05 -13.90 11.40
N ILE A 279 8.84 -13.31 12.28
CA ILE A 279 9.04 -13.83 13.63
C ILE A 279 8.05 -13.15 14.57
N ILE A 280 6.98 -13.85 14.92
CA ILE A 280 5.95 -13.36 15.81
C ILE A 280 6.25 -13.80 17.24
N ASN A 281 6.31 -12.83 18.15
CA ASN A 281 6.43 -13.11 19.58
C ASN A 281 5.12 -13.68 20.12
N THR A 282 5.15 -14.91 20.60
CA THR A 282 3.94 -15.64 21.05
C THR A 282 3.32 -15.06 22.33
N LYS A 283 4.03 -14.20 23.07
CA LYS A 283 3.50 -13.55 24.27
C LYS A 283 2.78 -12.25 23.97
N THR A 284 3.22 -11.51 22.95
CA THR A 284 2.69 -10.18 22.60
C THR A 284 1.85 -10.17 21.34
N GLY A 285 1.98 -11.20 20.48
CA GLY A 285 1.40 -11.23 19.14
C GLY A 285 2.05 -10.23 18.17
N LYS A 286 3.17 -9.60 18.54
CA LYS A 286 3.87 -8.60 17.73
C LYS A 286 5.05 -9.21 16.98
N ALA A 287 5.34 -8.62 15.83
CA ALA A 287 6.49 -9.00 15.01
C ALA A 287 7.80 -8.53 15.66
N GLU A 288 8.74 -9.43 15.77
CA GLU A 288 10.10 -9.16 16.21
C GLU A 288 11.01 -8.72 15.07
N GLY A 289 10.65 -9.04 13.85
CA GLY A 289 11.36 -8.78 12.61
C GLY A 289 11.11 -9.88 11.60
N ASP A 290 11.64 -9.70 10.39
CA ASP A 290 11.60 -10.71 9.35
C ASP A 290 12.97 -11.38 9.22
N TYR A 291 12.98 -12.67 8.93
CA TYR A 291 14.14 -13.53 8.98
C TYR A 291 14.29 -14.31 7.67
N ILE A 292 15.34 -14.01 6.92
CA ILE A 292 15.63 -14.61 5.63
C ILE A 292 16.52 -15.84 5.82
N THR A 293 16.08 -16.97 5.30
CA THR A 293 16.79 -18.25 5.41
C THR A 293 17.07 -18.85 4.03
N LEU A 294 17.94 -19.84 3.98
CA LEU A 294 17.99 -20.76 2.86
C LEU A 294 16.75 -21.70 2.89
N GLU A 295 16.37 -22.25 1.74
CA GLU A 295 15.13 -23.01 1.58
C GLU A 295 14.97 -24.20 2.54
N HIS A 296 16.06 -24.88 2.88
CA HIS A 296 16.07 -26.07 3.74
C HIS A 296 15.99 -25.77 5.23
N GLU A 297 16.17 -24.51 5.64
CA GLU A 297 16.15 -24.11 7.04
C GLU A 297 14.70 -23.95 7.55
N ASN A 298 14.52 -24.22 8.84
CA ASN A 298 13.26 -24.00 9.53
C ASN A 298 13.51 -23.34 10.89
N PRO A 299 13.30 -22.02 11.02
CA PRO A 299 13.58 -21.28 12.26
C PRO A 299 12.81 -21.80 13.48
N ASN A 300 11.65 -22.44 13.30
CA ASN A 300 10.85 -22.98 14.40
C ASN A 300 11.56 -24.13 15.16
N LYS A 301 12.61 -24.70 14.57
CA LYS A 301 13.45 -25.72 15.22
C LYS A 301 14.59 -25.11 16.05
N GLU A 302 14.84 -23.81 15.92
CA GLU A 302 15.91 -23.09 16.62
C GLU A 302 15.36 -22.37 17.85
N LYS A 303 15.77 -22.75 19.05
CA LYS A 303 15.34 -22.06 20.30
C LYS A 303 16.52 -21.94 21.26
N PRO A 304 16.97 -20.71 21.55
CA PRO A 304 16.50 -19.41 21.05
C PRO A 304 16.94 -19.13 19.60
N LEU A 305 16.13 -18.39 18.85
CA LEU A 305 16.49 -17.89 17.53
C LEU A 305 17.45 -16.71 17.67
N LYS A 306 18.60 -16.78 17.01
CA LYS A 306 19.53 -15.67 16.91
C LYS A 306 19.22 -14.85 15.68
N MET A 307 18.84 -13.59 15.85
CA MET A 307 18.63 -12.61 14.80
C MET A 307 19.74 -11.57 14.84
N PHE A 308 20.30 -11.20 13.70
CA PHE A 308 21.33 -10.17 13.61
C PHE A 308 21.31 -9.44 12.28
N HIS A 309 21.60 -8.15 12.31
CA HIS A 309 21.62 -7.32 11.11
C HIS A 309 22.73 -7.78 10.15
N PRO A 310 22.43 -8.00 8.85
CA PRO A 310 23.36 -8.64 7.91
C PRO A 310 24.64 -7.85 7.64
N VAL A 311 24.64 -6.53 7.83
CA VAL A 311 25.79 -5.64 7.66
C VAL A 311 26.37 -5.24 9.01
N HIS A 312 25.52 -4.80 9.95
CA HIS A 312 25.93 -4.38 11.30
C HIS A 312 25.75 -5.54 12.30
N THR A 313 26.55 -6.59 12.16
CA THR A 313 26.40 -7.87 12.89
C THR A 313 26.42 -7.77 14.41
N TYR A 314 26.91 -6.64 14.97
CA TYR A 314 26.85 -6.33 16.40
C TYR A 314 25.42 -5.98 16.87
N LYS A 315 24.53 -5.53 15.96
CA LYS A 315 23.10 -5.39 16.26
C LYS A 315 22.46 -6.76 16.22
N MET A 316 22.30 -7.39 17.38
CA MET A 316 21.74 -8.75 17.47
C MET A 316 20.80 -8.90 18.65
N LYS A 317 19.87 -9.87 18.51
CA LYS A 317 18.97 -10.29 19.58
C LYS A 317 18.73 -11.80 19.57
N HIS A 318 18.30 -12.33 20.71
CA HIS A 318 17.88 -13.73 20.85
C HIS A 318 16.40 -13.76 21.21
N VAL A 319 15.60 -14.37 20.36
CA VAL A 319 14.14 -14.50 20.55
C VAL A 319 13.83 -15.91 21.06
N LYS A 320 13.22 -16.00 22.25
CA LYS A 320 12.95 -17.29 22.93
C LYS A 320 11.53 -17.81 22.67
N HIS A 321 10.56 -16.89 22.67
CA HIS A 321 9.12 -17.21 22.58
C HIS A 321 8.58 -16.66 21.26
N PHE A 322 8.63 -17.47 20.23
CA PHE A 322 8.21 -17.03 18.90
C PHE A 322 7.58 -18.17 18.09
N GLU A 323 6.87 -17.78 17.07
CA GLU A 323 6.46 -18.57 15.93
C GLU A 323 7.02 -17.91 14.66
N ALA A 324 7.67 -18.68 13.81
CA ALA A 324 8.16 -18.22 12.51
C ALA A 324 7.14 -18.61 11.43
N ILE A 325 6.54 -17.59 10.80
CA ILE A 325 5.52 -17.75 9.75
C ILE A 325 6.19 -17.57 8.39
N ASP A 326 6.15 -18.59 7.53
CA ASP A 326 6.63 -18.48 6.14
C ASP A 326 5.73 -17.51 5.37
N LEU A 327 6.29 -16.42 4.87
CA LEU A 327 5.56 -15.40 4.12
C LEU A 327 5.36 -15.75 2.65
N HIS A 328 6.05 -16.79 2.15
CA HIS A 328 5.97 -17.20 0.76
C HIS A 328 4.95 -18.32 0.55
N HIS A 329 3.94 -18.05 -0.25
CA HIS A 329 2.97 -19.02 -0.73
C HIS A 329 3.36 -19.56 -2.11
N SER A 330 3.04 -20.83 -2.40
CA SER A 330 3.11 -21.36 -3.76
C SER A 330 2.01 -20.72 -4.60
N ILE A 331 2.40 -19.98 -5.64
CA ILE A 331 1.46 -19.33 -6.57
C ILE A 331 1.30 -20.18 -7.83
N PHE A 332 2.43 -20.61 -8.40
CA PHE A 332 2.47 -21.53 -9.52
C PHE A 332 3.34 -22.72 -9.19
N GLU A 333 2.86 -23.93 -9.53
CA GLU A 333 3.63 -25.17 -9.48
C GLU A 333 3.53 -25.87 -10.84
N ASN A 334 4.68 -26.17 -11.43
CA ASN A 334 4.77 -26.78 -12.75
C ASN A 334 3.90 -26.05 -13.80
N GLY A 335 3.93 -24.70 -13.75
CA GLY A 335 3.20 -23.82 -14.65
C GLY A 335 1.69 -23.72 -14.42
N LYS A 336 1.16 -24.34 -13.37
CA LYS A 336 -0.26 -24.27 -13.01
C LYS A 336 -0.44 -23.34 -11.82
N LEU A 337 -1.46 -22.49 -11.89
CA LEU A 337 -1.89 -21.69 -10.75
C LEU A 337 -2.46 -22.63 -9.66
N VAL A 338 -1.87 -22.62 -8.47
CA VAL A 338 -2.27 -23.44 -7.32
C VAL A 338 -2.74 -22.61 -6.14
N TYR A 339 -2.68 -21.31 -6.25
CA TYR A 339 -3.07 -20.34 -5.23
C TYR A 339 -4.48 -19.82 -5.50
N ASP A 340 -5.36 -19.90 -4.52
CA ASP A 340 -6.68 -19.28 -4.57
C ASP A 340 -6.54 -17.79 -4.34
N LEU A 341 -6.88 -16.99 -5.36
CA LEU A 341 -6.78 -15.54 -5.29
C LEU A 341 -7.86 -15.00 -4.33
N PRO A 342 -7.47 -14.28 -3.26
CA PRO A 342 -8.44 -13.66 -2.37
C PRO A 342 -9.18 -12.52 -3.08
N SER A 343 -10.37 -12.18 -2.59
CA SER A 343 -11.07 -10.97 -2.99
C SER A 343 -10.36 -9.72 -2.48
N GLU A 344 -10.66 -8.57 -3.07
CA GLU A 344 -10.11 -7.28 -2.63
C GLU A 344 -10.42 -6.97 -1.16
N LYS A 345 -11.60 -7.40 -0.69
CA LYS A 345 -11.99 -7.22 0.71
C LYS A 345 -11.18 -8.12 1.65
N GLU A 346 -10.97 -9.37 1.30
CA GLU A 346 -10.12 -10.30 2.07
C GLU A 346 -8.68 -9.79 2.11
N THR A 347 -8.16 -9.28 0.99
CA THR A 347 -6.82 -8.68 0.90
C THR A 347 -6.70 -7.43 1.79
N GLN A 348 -7.70 -6.55 1.80
CA GLN A 348 -7.76 -5.38 2.68
C GLN A 348 -7.77 -5.79 4.17
N ASP A 349 -8.60 -6.78 4.52
CA ASP A 349 -8.69 -7.27 5.90
C ASP A 349 -7.40 -7.95 6.35
N TYR A 350 -6.73 -8.68 5.45
CA TYR A 350 -5.42 -9.26 5.70
C TYR A 350 -4.36 -8.18 5.97
N LEU A 351 -4.28 -7.13 5.13
CA LEU A 351 -3.38 -6.00 5.38
C LEU A 351 -3.62 -5.36 6.76
N LYS A 352 -4.89 -5.18 7.13
CA LYS A 352 -5.24 -4.64 8.45
C LYS A 352 -4.74 -5.54 9.59
N GLN A 353 -4.86 -6.85 9.43
CA GLN A 353 -4.33 -7.84 10.38
C GLN A 353 -2.81 -7.76 10.46
N SER A 354 -2.10 -7.76 9.32
CA SER A 354 -0.63 -7.67 9.26
C SER A 354 -0.13 -6.38 9.91
N LEU A 355 -0.77 -5.24 9.65
CA LEU A 355 -0.46 -3.96 10.33
C LEU A 355 -0.65 -4.03 11.84
N SER A 356 -1.60 -4.82 12.34
CA SER A 356 -1.82 -4.98 13.78
C SER A 356 -0.68 -5.72 14.48
N GLN A 357 0.10 -6.49 13.75
CA GLN A 357 1.27 -7.21 14.27
C GLN A 357 2.50 -6.31 14.45
N LEU A 358 2.57 -5.17 13.76
CA LEU A 358 3.67 -4.23 13.95
C LEU A 358 3.54 -3.47 15.27
N TRP A 359 4.69 -3.11 15.84
CA TRP A 359 4.77 -2.14 16.95
C TRP A 359 4.41 -0.74 16.44
N GLU A 360 3.86 0.10 17.30
CA GLU A 360 3.43 1.45 16.94
C GLU A 360 4.59 2.32 16.45
N GLU A 361 5.78 2.13 17.03
CA GLU A 361 7.00 2.83 16.64
C GLU A 361 7.47 2.51 15.20
N ASN A 362 7.19 1.32 14.68
CA ASN A 362 7.49 0.96 13.30
C ASN A 362 6.52 1.59 12.30
N LYS A 363 5.31 1.96 12.75
CA LYS A 363 4.24 2.52 11.90
C LYS A 363 4.29 4.04 11.77
N ARG A 364 5.13 4.72 12.53
CA ARG A 364 5.23 6.19 12.49
C ARG A 364 5.59 6.68 11.10
N TYR A 365 4.95 7.75 10.68
CA TYR A 365 5.29 8.42 9.43
C TYR A 365 6.63 9.17 9.52
N LEU A 366 6.85 9.88 10.63
CA LEU A 366 8.09 10.62 10.89
C LEU A 366 8.96 9.83 11.85
N ASN A 367 10.22 9.63 11.48
CA ASN A 367 11.23 8.95 12.27
C ASN A 367 10.75 7.60 12.84
N PRO A 368 10.30 6.65 12.00
CA PRO A 368 9.93 5.34 12.46
C PRO A 368 11.12 4.59 13.05
N GLN A 369 10.86 3.70 14.00
CA GLN A 369 11.85 2.71 14.39
C GLN A 369 12.13 1.77 13.22
N GLU A 370 13.40 1.53 12.93
CA GLU A 370 13.82 0.57 11.91
C GLU A 370 13.27 -0.82 12.22
N TYR A 371 12.60 -1.44 11.22
CA TYR A 371 12.11 -2.80 11.34
C TYR A 371 13.23 -3.78 10.97
N PRO A 372 13.54 -4.79 11.81
CA PRO A 372 14.62 -5.71 11.54
C PRO A 372 14.30 -6.65 10.37
N VAL A 373 15.23 -6.73 9.40
CA VAL A 373 15.25 -7.73 8.33
C VAL A 373 16.60 -8.42 8.38
N ASP A 374 16.62 -9.59 8.96
CA ASP A 374 17.85 -10.30 9.33
C ASP A 374 18.07 -11.56 8.48
N LEU A 375 19.32 -12.00 8.40
CA LEU A 375 19.68 -13.26 7.73
C LEU A 375 19.91 -14.38 8.75
N SER A 376 19.59 -15.61 8.37
CA SER A 376 20.08 -16.77 9.11
C SER A 376 21.61 -16.86 9.03
N THR A 377 22.22 -17.50 10.01
CA THR A 377 23.68 -17.71 10.01
C THR A 377 24.15 -18.44 8.76
N SER A 378 23.40 -19.46 8.31
CA SER A 378 23.71 -20.21 7.09
C SER A 378 23.60 -19.32 5.85
N CYS A 379 22.54 -18.52 5.74
CA CYS A 379 22.33 -17.60 4.63
C CYS A 379 23.43 -16.51 4.59
N TRP A 380 23.80 -15.97 5.74
CA TRP A 380 24.89 -15.00 5.87
C TRP A 380 26.25 -15.59 5.49
N ASN A 381 26.59 -16.80 6.03
CA ASN A 381 27.83 -17.51 5.72
C ASN A 381 27.93 -17.84 4.23
N ASN A 382 26.84 -18.28 3.61
CA ASN A 382 26.78 -18.54 2.17
C ASN A 382 27.08 -17.26 1.37
N LYS A 383 26.50 -16.13 1.76
CA LYS A 383 26.80 -14.82 1.13
C LYS A 383 28.27 -14.46 1.24
N GLN A 384 28.87 -14.58 2.45
CA GLN A 384 30.29 -14.26 2.66
C GLN A 384 31.21 -15.18 1.85
N LYS A 385 30.93 -16.48 1.84
CA LYS A 385 31.67 -17.46 1.05
C LYS A 385 31.68 -17.08 -0.44
N ARG A 386 30.53 -16.75 -1.01
CA ARG A 386 30.40 -16.34 -2.42
C ARG A 386 31.10 -15.03 -2.74
N ILE A 387 31.10 -14.07 -1.81
CA ILE A 387 31.87 -12.83 -1.96
C ILE A 387 33.37 -13.15 -2.07
N LEU A 388 33.91 -13.99 -1.19
CA LEU A 388 35.33 -14.37 -1.20
C LEU A 388 35.71 -15.08 -2.50
N GLU A 389 34.96 -16.11 -2.91
CA GLU A 389 35.20 -16.87 -4.14
C GLU A 389 35.26 -15.97 -5.38
N VAL A 390 34.34 -15.01 -5.52
CA VAL A 390 34.37 -14.09 -6.68
C VAL A 390 35.53 -13.11 -6.58
N THR A 391 35.86 -12.64 -5.38
CA THR A 391 36.98 -11.71 -5.19
C THR A 391 38.34 -12.37 -5.48
N GLU A 392 38.51 -13.63 -5.07
CA GLU A 392 39.70 -14.42 -5.36
C GLU A 392 39.87 -14.65 -6.87
N HIS A 393 38.79 -15.07 -7.53
CA HIS A 393 38.79 -15.28 -8.98
C HIS A 393 39.17 -14.02 -9.78
N VAL A 394 38.68 -12.83 -9.36
CA VAL A 394 39.02 -11.57 -9.99
C VAL A 394 40.53 -11.25 -9.83
N LYS A 395 41.13 -11.53 -8.66
CA LYS A 395 42.57 -11.34 -8.42
C LYS A 395 43.41 -12.26 -9.29
N GLU A 396 43.02 -13.54 -9.40
CA GLU A 396 43.72 -14.49 -10.31
C GLU A 396 43.69 -13.99 -11.76
N MET A 397 42.57 -13.46 -12.24
CA MET A 397 42.45 -12.88 -13.57
C MET A 397 43.33 -11.62 -13.79
N GLU A 398 43.56 -10.83 -12.74
CA GLU A 398 44.46 -9.67 -12.79
C GLU A 398 45.94 -10.12 -12.87
N GLU A 399 46.30 -11.11 -12.07
CA GLU A 399 47.67 -11.67 -12.07
C GLU A 399 48.05 -12.38 -13.39
N ASP A 400 47.09 -13.00 -14.08
CA ASP A 400 47.30 -13.64 -15.39
C ASP A 400 47.43 -12.63 -16.55
N ASN A 401 47.05 -11.36 -16.35
CA ASN A 401 47.11 -10.30 -17.36
C ASN A 401 48.27 -9.33 -17.19
N ASP A 402 49.04 -9.43 -16.10
CA ASP A 402 50.29 -8.68 -15.87
C ASP A 402 51.52 -9.53 -16.28
#